data_622d84956c5910f7fa48a1267076513c
#
_entry.id   622d84956c5910f7fa48a1267076513c
#
_cell.length_a   1.000
_cell.length_b   1.000
_cell.length_c   1.000
_cell.angle_alpha   90.00
_cell.angle_beta   90.00
_cell.angle_gamma   90.00
#
_symmetry.space_group_name_H-M   'P 1'
#
loop_
_entity.id
_entity.type
_entity.pdbx_description
1 polymer ?
#
loop_
_entity_poly.entity_id
_entity_poly.type
_entity_poly.pdbx_seq_one_letter_code
_entity_poly.pdbx_strand_id
1 'polypeptide(L)'
;MADNRTMEELLQAPKEGXNANHIEIKMTLLQLVQANPYHGFERENPHTHVNNFKRITLTLKFRDVLNDVIKLMMFPYSFEGAARVWCDKEPPNSILTWYDLVNKFMNQFFPPSKTTHLRNEISRFTQRFEETFREAWERFKEMLRACPHHGFTELTQIDTFYNCLNENDQDSLNAAAGGNLLIKTTREALNIIENKSKVHYS
;
A
#
# COMPACT_ATOMS: atom_id res chain seq x y z
N MET A 1 34.78 10.30 -5.74
CA MET A 1 35.00 9.01 -6.42
C MET A 1 33.80 8.13 -6.13
N ALA A 2 33.07 7.72 -7.18
CA ALA A 2 31.98 6.76 -7.01
C ALA A 2 32.56 5.38 -6.70
N ASP A 3 32.03 4.73 -5.68
CA ASP A 3 32.45 3.37 -5.31
C ASP A 3 31.88 2.41 -6.37
N ASN A 4 32.76 1.80 -7.14
CA ASN A 4 32.41 0.92 -8.27
C ASN A 4 32.16 -0.54 -7.87
N ARG A 5 32.12 -0.82 -6.55
CA ARG A 5 31.86 -2.19 -6.08
C ARG A 5 30.43 -2.60 -6.36
N THR A 6 30.23 -3.86 -6.69
CA THR A 6 28.90 -4.44 -6.85
C THR A 6 28.18 -4.49 -5.50
N MET A 7 26.85 -4.57 -5.56
CA MET A 7 26.00 -4.71 -4.37
C MET A 7 26.44 -5.93 -3.51
N GLU A 8 26.81 -7.02 -4.17
CA GLU A 8 27.32 -8.23 -3.52
C GLU A 8 28.64 -7.98 -2.79
N GLU A 9 29.55 -7.26 -3.43
CA GLU A 9 30.85 -6.89 -2.85
C GLU A 9 30.70 -5.95 -1.66
N LEU A 10 29.74 -5.01 -1.74
CA LEU A 10 29.44 -4.10 -0.62
C LEU A 10 28.84 -4.85 0.59
N LEU A 11 28.09 -5.91 0.33
CA LEU A 11 27.50 -6.75 1.38
C LEU A 11 28.51 -7.75 1.97
N GLN A 12 29.51 -8.17 1.19
CA GLN A 12 30.48 -9.18 1.59
C GLN A 12 31.79 -8.59 2.15
N ALA A 13 32.09 -7.33 1.88
CA ALA A 13 33.33 -6.71 2.37
C ALA A 13 33.27 -6.51 3.90
N PRO A 14 34.01 -7.29 4.69
CA PRO A 14 34.12 -6.98 6.12
C PRO A 14 34.95 -5.73 6.27
N LYS A 15 34.35 -4.63 6.66
CA LYS A 15 35.13 -3.54 7.27
C LYS A 15 35.67 -4.10 8.58
N GLU A 16 36.99 -4.06 8.76
CA GLU A 16 37.64 -4.40 10.03
C GLU A 16 36.89 -3.68 11.16
N GLY A 17 36.37 -4.48 12.09
CA GLY A 17 35.56 -3.97 13.18
C GLY A 17 34.05 -4.30 13.13
N UNK A 18 33.41 -4.97 12.20
CA UNK A 18 32.35 -5.17 12.23
C UNK A 18 32.04 -5.88 13.19
N ASN A 19 31.72 -5.40 13.94
CA ASN A 19 31.21 -6.00 15.16
C ASN A 19 30.20 -7.10 14.83
N ALA A 20 30.28 -8.22 15.47
CA ALA A 20 29.35 -9.36 15.29
C ALA A 20 27.86 -8.88 15.30
N ASN A 21 27.56 -7.87 16.10
CA ASN A 21 26.24 -7.24 16.18
C ASN A 21 25.78 -6.62 14.83
N HIS A 22 26.69 -6.04 14.06
CA HIS A 22 26.37 -5.46 12.74
C HIS A 22 26.01 -6.52 11.72
N ILE A 23 26.72 -7.65 11.74
CA ILE A 23 26.46 -8.79 10.86
C ILE A 23 25.11 -9.42 11.20
N GLU A 24 24.83 -9.60 12.47
CA GLU A 24 23.56 -10.15 12.97
C GLU A 24 22.37 -9.26 12.59
N ILE A 25 22.51 -7.94 12.72
CA ILE A 25 21.47 -6.97 12.32
C ILE A 25 21.23 -7.05 10.80
N LYS A 26 22.29 -7.16 9.98
CA LYS A 26 22.15 -7.30 8.53
C LYS A 26 21.43 -8.59 8.15
N MET A 27 21.76 -9.70 8.79
CA MET A 27 21.12 -11.01 8.54
C MET A 27 19.65 -10.97 8.93
N THR A 28 19.34 -10.39 10.09
CA THR A 28 17.96 -10.22 10.57
C THR A 28 17.14 -9.35 9.61
N LEU A 29 17.72 -8.23 9.14
CA LEU A 29 17.05 -7.35 8.17
C LEU A 29 16.76 -8.09 6.87
N LEU A 30 17.73 -8.82 6.36
CA LEU A 30 17.57 -9.59 5.11
C LEU A 30 16.44 -10.61 5.24
N GLN A 31 16.41 -11.36 6.35
CA GLN A 31 15.33 -12.32 6.63
C GLN A 31 13.97 -11.66 6.70
N LEU A 32 13.86 -10.52 7.38
CA LEU A 32 12.60 -9.77 7.49
C LEU A 32 12.12 -9.24 6.14
N VAL A 33 13.06 -8.76 5.33
CA VAL A 33 12.77 -8.22 4.00
C VAL A 33 12.29 -9.34 3.06
N GLN A 34 12.90 -10.53 3.16
CA GLN A 34 12.55 -11.69 2.32
C GLN A 34 11.31 -12.45 2.81
N ALA A 35 10.84 -12.20 4.03
CA ALA A 35 9.70 -12.93 4.61
C ALA A 35 8.37 -12.64 3.91
N ASN A 36 8.26 -11.49 3.24
CA ASN A 36 7.03 -11.09 2.53
C ASN A 36 7.42 -10.49 1.17
N PRO A 37 7.80 -11.34 0.21
CA PRO A 37 8.28 -10.87 -1.10
C PRO A 37 7.15 -10.28 -1.94
N TYR A 38 7.55 -9.40 -2.86
CA TYR A 38 6.67 -8.85 -3.91
C TYR A 38 7.00 -9.57 -5.22
N HIS A 39 5.99 -10.19 -5.82
CA HIS A 39 6.18 -11.01 -7.03
C HIS A 39 5.85 -10.25 -8.32
N GLY A 40 5.10 -9.16 -8.22
CA GLY A 40 4.62 -8.42 -9.39
C GLY A 40 3.28 -8.94 -9.92
N PHE A 41 2.50 -9.66 -9.11
CA PHE A 41 1.16 -10.09 -9.50
C PHE A 41 0.20 -8.89 -9.53
N GLU A 42 -0.79 -8.95 -10.41
CA GLU A 42 -1.78 -7.88 -10.58
C GLU A 42 -2.53 -7.54 -9.28
N ARG A 43 -2.80 -8.55 -8.46
CA ARG A 43 -3.51 -8.43 -7.17
C ARG A 43 -2.66 -7.83 -6.05
N GLU A 44 -1.34 -7.81 -6.20
CA GLU A 44 -0.44 -7.22 -5.20
C GLU A 44 -0.49 -5.71 -5.28
N ASN A 45 -0.43 -5.05 -4.12
CA ASN A 45 -0.40 -3.59 -4.06
C ASN A 45 1.03 -3.11 -3.78
N PRO A 46 1.70 -2.50 -4.77
CA PRO A 46 3.08 -2.03 -4.57
C PRO A 46 3.21 -0.93 -3.52
N HIS A 47 2.17 -0.09 -3.33
CA HIS A 47 2.17 0.92 -2.24
C HIS A 47 2.28 0.24 -0.87
N THR A 48 1.50 -0.82 -0.66
CA THR A 48 1.54 -1.60 0.59
C THR A 48 2.92 -2.20 0.80
N HIS A 49 3.52 -2.75 -0.26
CA HIS A 49 4.85 -3.35 -0.19
C HIS A 49 5.92 -2.31 0.20
N VAL A 50 5.94 -1.15 -0.47
CA VAL A 50 6.87 -0.05 -0.14
C VAL A 50 6.70 0.41 1.32
N ASN A 51 5.45 0.56 1.77
CA ASN A 51 5.17 1.01 3.14
C ASN A 51 5.60 -0.02 4.19
N ASN A 52 5.35 -1.29 3.94
CA ASN A 52 5.81 -2.38 4.83
C ASN A 52 7.34 -2.42 4.90
N PHE A 53 7.99 -2.31 3.75
CA PHE A 53 9.46 -2.26 3.70
C PHE A 53 10.01 -1.07 4.50
N LYS A 54 9.42 0.12 4.33
CA LYS A 54 9.81 1.31 5.12
C LYS A 54 9.67 1.05 6.62
N ARG A 55 8.57 0.41 7.04
CA ARG A 55 8.35 0.08 8.46
C ARG A 55 9.42 -0.85 8.99
N ILE A 56 9.77 -1.90 8.23
CA ILE A 56 10.84 -2.84 8.60
C ILE A 56 12.16 -2.09 8.80
N THR A 57 12.53 -1.23 7.84
CA THR A 57 13.81 -0.50 7.90
C THR A 57 13.84 0.55 9.03
N LEU A 58 12.69 1.13 9.40
CA LEU A 58 12.60 2.09 10.50
C LEU A 58 12.80 1.45 11.89
N THR A 59 12.49 0.16 12.05
CA THR A 59 12.67 -0.53 13.33
C THR A 59 14.14 -0.80 13.66
N LEU A 60 15.01 -0.68 12.64
CA LEU A 60 16.43 -1.01 12.77
C LEU A 60 17.24 0.29 12.78
N LYS A 61 17.81 0.60 13.93
CA LYS A 61 18.69 1.76 14.09
C LYS A 61 20.11 1.38 13.63
N PHE A 62 20.42 1.72 12.39
CA PHE A 62 21.78 1.58 11.88
C PHE A 62 22.58 2.83 12.25
N ARG A 63 23.59 2.68 13.12
CA ARG A 63 24.53 3.76 13.40
C ARG A 63 25.37 3.99 12.15
N ASP A 64 25.55 5.26 11.80
CA ASP A 64 26.52 5.73 10.80
C ASP A 64 26.22 5.37 9.33
N VAL A 65 25.03 4.85 8.98
CA VAL A 65 24.65 4.64 7.58
C VAL A 65 23.36 5.39 7.29
N LEU A 66 23.37 6.16 6.21
CA LEU A 66 22.17 6.88 5.73
C LEU A 66 21.05 5.86 5.45
N ASN A 67 19.90 6.09 6.06
CA ASN A 67 18.73 5.23 5.98
C ASN A 67 18.32 4.94 4.51
N ASP A 68 18.47 5.91 3.62
CA ASP A 68 18.09 5.75 2.21
C ASP A 68 19.07 4.86 1.43
N VAL A 69 20.36 4.82 1.83
CA VAL A 69 21.33 3.89 1.25
C VAL A 69 20.95 2.45 1.60
N ILE A 70 20.59 2.20 2.87
CA ILE A 70 20.15 0.87 3.32
C ILE A 70 18.89 0.44 2.55
N LYS A 71 17.91 1.35 2.41
CA LYS A 71 16.69 1.07 1.65
C LYS A 71 16.99 0.73 0.19
N LEU A 72 17.85 1.53 -0.45
CA LEU A 72 18.26 1.31 -1.84
C LEU A 72 18.89 -0.06 -2.03
N MET A 73 19.78 -0.46 -1.11
CA MET A 73 20.49 -1.74 -1.17
C MET A 73 19.59 -2.93 -0.87
N MET A 74 18.67 -2.79 0.09
CA MET A 74 17.91 -3.93 0.63
C MET A 74 16.57 -4.18 -0.09
N PHE A 75 15.95 -3.15 -0.69
CA PHE A 75 14.64 -3.28 -1.32
C PHE A 75 14.60 -4.35 -2.43
N PRO A 76 15.61 -4.44 -3.31
CA PRO A 76 15.63 -5.50 -4.33
C PRO A 76 15.60 -6.93 -3.77
N TYR A 77 16.06 -7.15 -2.54
CA TYR A 77 16.00 -8.48 -1.92
C TYR A 77 14.59 -8.88 -1.51
N SER A 78 13.65 -7.92 -1.50
CA SER A 78 12.23 -8.21 -1.27
C SER A 78 11.48 -8.61 -2.55
N PHE A 79 12.16 -8.69 -3.70
CA PHE A 79 11.53 -9.01 -4.98
C PHE A 79 11.67 -10.47 -5.34
N GLU A 80 10.60 -11.06 -5.86
CA GLU A 80 10.57 -12.38 -6.47
C GLU A 80 9.83 -12.31 -7.83
N GLY A 81 9.77 -13.40 -8.55
CA GLY A 81 8.99 -13.52 -9.78
C GLY A 81 9.23 -12.39 -10.78
N ALA A 82 8.15 -11.79 -11.28
CA ALA A 82 8.20 -10.73 -12.29
C ALA A 82 8.89 -9.46 -11.77
N ALA A 83 8.76 -9.18 -10.47
CA ALA A 83 9.43 -8.01 -9.86
C ALA A 83 10.95 -8.19 -9.85
N ARG A 84 11.43 -9.39 -9.55
CA ARG A 84 12.88 -9.69 -9.61
C ARG A 84 13.41 -9.56 -11.03
N VAL A 85 12.72 -10.18 -11.99
CA VAL A 85 13.10 -10.10 -13.42
C VAL A 85 13.14 -8.64 -13.90
N TRP A 86 12.17 -7.82 -13.49
CA TRP A 86 12.18 -6.39 -13.82
C TRP A 86 13.41 -5.69 -13.25
N CYS A 87 13.68 -5.90 -11.97
CA CYS A 87 14.80 -5.25 -11.28
C CYS A 87 16.15 -5.62 -11.93
N ASP A 88 16.32 -6.90 -12.27
CA ASP A 88 17.56 -7.41 -12.89
C ASP A 88 17.76 -6.86 -14.32
N LYS A 89 16.69 -6.40 -14.99
CA LYS A 89 16.75 -5.81 -16.34
C LYS A 89 17.00 -4.31 -16.34
N GLU A 90 16.95 -3.66 -15.17
CA GLU A 90 17.18 -2.21 -15.12
C GLU A 90 18.63 -1.90 -15.56
N PRO A 91 18.81 -0.89 -16.43
CA PRO A 91 20.15 -0.56 -16.90
C PRO A 91 21.08 -0.16 -15.75
N PRO A 92 22.36 -0.50 -15.85
CA PRO A 92 23.34 -0.06 -14.84
C PRO A 92 23.29 1.46 -14.64
N ASN A 93 23.38 1.90 -13.41
CA ASN A 93 23.36 3.31 -13.01
C ASN A 93 22.05 4.05 -13.32
N SER A 94 20.97 3.35 -13.67
CA SER A 94 19.66 3.97 -13.89
C SER A 94 18.91 4.25 -12.59
N ILE A 95 19.38 3.68 -11.48
CA ILE A 95 18.78 3.83 -10.14
C ILE A 95 19.91 4.22 -9.19
N LEU A 96 19.92 5.48 -8.77
CA LEU A 96 21.00 6.02 -7.93
C LEU A 96 20.53 6.36 -6.53
N THR A 97 19.21 6.53 -6.34
CA THR A 97 18.65 6.93 -5.05
C THR A 97 17.47 6.04 -4.69
N TRP A 98 17.11 6.03 -3.42
CA TRP A 98 15.87 5.39 -2.94
C TRP A 98 14.64 5.92 -3.69
N TYR A 99 14.63 7.23 -3.96
CA TYR A 99 13.53 7.89 -4.69
C TYR A 99 13.41 7.34 -6.13
N ASP A 100 14.54 7.21 -6.83
CA ASP A 100 14.56 6.64 -8.20
C ASP A 100 13.99 5.22 -8.22
N LEU A 101 14.46 4.39 -7.26
CA LEU A 101 14.01 3.00 -7.16
C LEU A 101 12.50 2.92 -6.94
N VAL A 102 11.98 3.67 -5.97
CA VAL A 102 10.55 3.67 -5.67
C VAL A 102 9.73 4.18 -6.88
N ASN A 103 10.17 5.26 -7.51
CA ASN A 103 9.45 5.81 -8.67
C ASN A 103 9.41 4.82 -9.83
N LYS A 104 10.52 4.21 -10.17
CA LYS A 104 10.58 3.20 -11.25
C LYS A 104 9.70 1.99 -10.90
N PHE A 105 9.80 1.49 -9.67
CA PHE A 105 9.00 0.38 -9.15
C PHE A 105 7.50 0.72 -9.25
N MET A 106 7.11 1.90 -8.78
CA MET A 106 5.70 2.34 -8.84
C MET A 106 5.21 2.50 -10.28
N ASN A 107 6.03 3.09 -11.15
CA ASN A 107 5.65 3.24 -12.57
C ASN A 107 5.48 1.89 -13.26
N GLN A 108 6.28 0.89 -12.88
CA GLN A 108 6.18 -0.46 -13.44
C GLN A 108 4.94 -1.21 -12.94
N PHE A 109 4.68 -1.19 -11.62
CA PHE A 109 3.67 -2.06 -11.01
C PHE A 109 2.37 -1.33 -10.62
N PHE A 110 2.37 0.01 -10.67
CA PHE A 110 1.19 0.83 -10.43
C PHE A 110 1.19 2.07 -11.33
N PRO A 111 1.14 1.85 -12.63
CA PRO A 111 1.17 2.98 -13.58
C PRO A 111 -0.10 3.86 -13.45
N PRO A 112 -0.07 5.10 -13.96
CA PRO A 112 -1.23 6.01 -13.91
C PRO A 112 -2.51 5.43 -14.51
N SER A 113 -2.40 4.57 -15.52
CA SER A 113 -3.55 3.87 -16.11
C SER A 113 -4.27 2.98 -15.08
N LYS A 114 -3.52 2.32 -14.19
CA LYS A 114 -4.09 1.50 -13.11
C LYS A 114 -4.85 2.38 -12.10
N THR A 115 -4.28 3.54 -11.75
CA THR A 115 -4.96 4.51 -10.88
C THR A 115 -6.28 4.96 -11.50
N THR A 116 -6.27 5.32 -12.80
CA THR A 116 -7.47 5.74 -13.53
C THR A 116 -8.52 4.63 -13.56
N HIS A 117 -8.10 3.40 -13.85
CA HIS A 117 -9.00 2.24 -13.86
C HIS A 117 -9.67 2.05 -12.49
N LEU A 118 -8.89 2.02 -11.42
CA LEU A 118 -9.40 1.83 -10.06
C LEU A 118 -10.33 2.98 -9.63
N ARG A 119 -10.00 4.22 -9.99
CA ARG A 119 -10.88 5.37 -9.72
C ARG A 119 -12.22 5.22 -10.42
N ASN A 120 -12.22 4.77 -11.67
CA ASN A 120 -13.46 4.52 -12.42
C ASN A 120 -14.27 3.40 -11.77
N GLU A 121 -13.63 2.34 -11.29
CA GLU A 121 -14.33 1.27 -10.56
C GLU A 121 -14.96 1.78 -9.27
N ILE A 122 -14.24 2.60 -8.50
CA ILE A 122 -14.78 3.21 -7.27
C ILE A 122 -16.00 4.08 -7.60
N SER A 123 -15.91 4.91 -8.65
CA SER A 123 -17.01 5.80 -9.08
C SER A 123 -18.25 5.03 -9.57
N ARG A 124 -18.05 3.80 -10.04
CA ARG A 124 -19.12 2.92 -10.54
C ARG A 124 -19.50 1.83 -9.54
N PHE A 125 -19.09 2.01 -8.30
CA PHE A 125 -19.43 1.05 -7.23
C PHE A 125 -20.96 0.88 -7.16
N THR A 126 -21.42 -0.35 -7.02
CA THR A 126 -22.82 -0.68 -6.77
C THR A 126 -22.89 -1.83 -5.79
N GLN A 127 -23.83 -1.78 -4.87
CA GLN A 127 -24.13 -2.89 -3.96
C GLN A 127 -24.67 -4.07 -4.81
N ARG A 128 -24.15 -5.26 -4.57
CA ARG A 128 -24.58 -6.48 -5.28
C ARG A 128 -25.91 -6.97 -4.70
N PHE A 129 -26.67 -7.72 -5.49
CA PHE A 129 -28.02 -8.16 -5.14
C PHE A 129 -28.10 -8.90 -3.79
N GLU A 130 -27.15 -9.81 -3.53
CA GLU A 130 -27.16 -10.59 -2.28
C GLU A 130 -26.19 -10.06 -1.22
N GLU A 131 -25.59 -8.90 -1.47
CA GLU A 131 -24.57 -8.33 -0.61
C GLU A 131 -25.21 -7.58 0.55
N THR A 132 -24.84 -7.93 1.78
CA THR A 132 -25.27 -7.19 2.97
C THR A 132 -24.63 -5.80 2.99
N PHE A 133 -25.25 -4.88 3.72
CA PHE A 133 -24.68 -3.54 3.94
C PHE A 133 -23.23 -3.58 4.41
N ARG A 134 -22.95 -4.46 5.37
CA ARG A 134 -21.59 -4.63 5.93
C ARG A 134 -20.58 -5.06 4.86
N GLU A 135 -20.95 -6.07 4.07
CA GLU A 135 -20.07 -6.58 3.00
C GLU A 135 -19.81 -5.50 1.94
N ALA A 136 -20.86 -4.76 1.55
CA ALA A 136 -20.74 -3.64 0.62
C ALA A 136 -19.79 -2.57 1.16
N TRP A 137 -19.92 -2.20 2.45
CA TRP A 137 -19.07 -1.20 3.07
C TRP A 137 -17.60 -1.67 3.14
N GLU A 138 -17.36 -2.92 3.55
CA GLU A 138 -16.00 -3.46 3.59
C GLU A 138 -15.38 -3.51 2.18
N ARG A 139 -16.12 -3.97 1.19
CA ARG A 139 -15.65 -4.01 -0.20
C ARG A 139 -15.34 -2.60 -0.73
N PHE A 140 -16.20 -1.63 -0.45
CA PHE A 140 -15.96 -0.23 -0.83
C PHE A 140 -14.67 0.31 -0.20
N LYS A 141 -14.47 0.07 1.10
CA LYS A 141 -13.24 0.47 1.80
C LYS A 141 -11.99 -0.23 1.22
N GLU A 142 -12.11 -1.50 0.84
CA GLU A 142 -11.00 -2.23 0.20
C GLU A 142 -10.63 -1.59 -1.14
N MET A 143 -11.61 -1.19 -1.95
CA MET A 143 -11.35 -0.51 -3.23
C MET A 143 -10.63 0.83 -3.00
N LEU A 144 -11.04 1.61 -1.99
CA LEU A 144 -10.35 2.86 -1.63
C LEU A 144 -8.90 2.59 -1.19
N ARG A 145 -8.68 1.55 -0.36
CA ARG A 145 -7.33 1.16 0.08
C ARG A 145 -6.45 0.68 -1.08
N ALA A 146 -7.05 0.01 -2.06
CA ALA A 146 -6.33 -0.48 -3.25
C ALA A 146 -5.82 0.68 -4.13
N CYS A 147 -6.42 1.87 -4.01
CA CYS A 147 -6.06 3.06 -4.78
C CYS A 147 -5.73 4.24 -3.84
N PRO A 148 -4.55 4.25 -3.17
CA PRO A 148 -4.24 5.25 -2.13
C PRO A 148 -4.29 6.71 -2.58
N HIS A 149 -4.13 6.96 -3.89
CA HIS A 149 -4.15 8.31 -4.46
C HIS A 149 -5.39 8.53 -5.34
N HIS A 150 -6.54 7.98 -4.91
CA HIS A 150 -7.81 8.08 -5.65
C HIS A 150 -8.33 9.51 -5.79
N GLY A 151 -8.01 10.41 -4.87
CA GLY A 151 -8.40 11.80 -4.94
C GLY A 151 -9.84 12.11 -4.49
N PHE A 152 -10.59 11.11 -4.02
CA PHE A 152 -11.95 11.32 -3.51
C PHE A 152 -11.89 11.88 -2.09
N THR A 153 -12.58 13.01 -1.86
CA THR A 153 -12.77 13.55 -0.51
C THR A 153 -13.67 12.62 0.31
N GLU A 154 -13.66 12.75 1.61
CA GLU A 154 -14.58 11.99 2.49
C GLU A 154 -16.05 12.20 2.08
N LEU A 155 -16.40 13.44 1.73
CA LEU A 155 -17.76 13.75 1.25
C LEU A 155 -18.09 12.97 -0.02
N THR A 156 -17.18 12.95 -1.00
CA THR A 156 -17.35 12.20 -2.25
C THR A 156 -17.49 10.70 -1.99
N GLN A 157 -16.70 10.17 -1.05
CA GLN A 157 -16.77 8.74 -0.68
C GLN A 157 -18.15 8.39 -0.08
N ILE A 158 -18.65 9.22 0.84
CA ILE A 158 -19.97 9.03 1.46
C ILE A 158 -21.08 9.09 0.39
N ASP A 159 -21.03 10.12 -0.46
CA ASP A 159 -22.00 10.33 -1.52
C ASP A 159 -22.02 9.15 -2.50
N THR A 160 -20.83 8.72 -2.95
CA THR A 160 -20.69 7.57 -3.85
C THR A 160 -21.27 6.30 -3.21
N PHE A 161 -20.87 6.02 -1.97
CA PHE A 161 -21.34 4.81 -1.26
C PHE A 161 -22.84 4.83 -1.07
N TYR A 162 -23.39 5.95 -0.53
CA TYR A 162 -24.82 6.08 -0.23
C TYR A 162 -25.67 5.88 -1.50
N ASN A 163 -25.31 6.55 -2.60
CA ASN A 163 -26.08 6.50 -3.84
C ASN A 163 -26.04 5.14 -4.54
N CYS A 164 -25.10 4.27 -4.17
CA CYS A 164 -24.93 2.94 -4.77
C CYS A 164 -25.55 1.81 -3.95
N LEU A 165 -26.20 2.16 -2.83
CA LEU A 165 -26.92 1.20 -1.98
C LEU A 165 -28.33 0.95 -2.53
N ASN A 166 -28.88 -0.20 -2.17
CA ASN A 166 -30.29 -0.49 -2.40
C ASN A 166 -31.19 0.41 -1.52
N GLU A 167 -32.47 0.53 -1.89
CA GLU A 167 -33.43 1.43 -1.21
C GLU A 167 -33.55 1.12 0.29
N ASN A 168 -33.59 -0.17 0.66
CA ASN A 168 -33.75 -0.57 2.07
C ASN A 168 -32.58 -0.09 2.94
N ASP A 169 -31.35 -0.18 2.42
CA ASP A 169 -30.15 0.25 3.14
C ASP A 169 -30.05 1.78 3.19
N GLN A 170 -30.46 2.48 2.13
CA GLN A 170 -30.56 3.96 2.13
C GLN A 170 -31.58 4.42 3.19
N ASP A 171 -32.77 3.82 3.21
CA ASP A 171 -33.84 4.16 4.18
C ASP A 171 -33.38 3.90 5.62
N SER A 172 -32.69 2.79 5.85
CA SER A 172 -32.14 2.45 7.15
C SER A 172 -31.08 3.48 7.61
N LEU A 173 -30.22 3.95 6.70
CA LEU A 173 -29.24 5.01 7.01
C LEU A 173 -29.94 6.35 7.32
N ASN A 174 -30.96 6.70 6.53
CA ASN A 174 -31.74 7.92 6.74
C ASN A 174 -32.48 7.86 8.07
N ALA A 175 -33.06 6.72 8.42
CA ALA A 175 -33.72 6.53 9.73
C ALA A 175 -32.70 6.71 10.86
N ALA A 176 -31.50 6.11 10.75
CA ALA A 176 -30.45 6.25 11.75
C ALA A 176 -29.93 7.69 11.85
N ALA A 177 -30.00 8.46 10.76
CA ALA A 177 -29.60 9.87 10.71
C ALA A 177 -30.70 10.80 11.22
N GLY A 178 -31.94 10.31 11.43
CA GLY A 178 -33.09 11.15 11.75
C GLY A 178 -33.50 12.05 10.58
N GLY A 179 -33.25 11.62 9.35
CA GLY A 179 -33.49 12.36 8.13
C GLY A 179 -32.46 11.97 7.06
N ASN A 180 -32.32 12.77 6.00
CA ASN A 180 -31.38 12.46 4.93
C ASN A 180 -29.95 12.45 5.44
N LEU A 181 -29.24 11.34 5.24
CA LEU A 181 -27.83 11.15 5.64
C LEU A 181 -26.92 12.22 5.01
N LEU A 182 -27.20 12.61 3.76
CA LEU A 182 -26.32 13.52 2.99
C LEU A 182 -26.36 14.97 3.48
N ILE A 183 -27.28 15.33 4.38
CA ILE A 183 -27.29 16.66 5.00
C ILE A 183 -26.50 16.71 6.32
N LYS A 184 -26.00 15.58 6.78
CA LYS A 184 -25.15 15.51 7.98
C LYS A 184 -23.72 15.95 7.65
N THR A 185 -22.96 16.29 8.69
CA THR A 185 -21.51 16.49 8.50
C THR A 185 -20.86 15.17 8.09
N THR A 186 -19.73 15.25 7.40
CA THR A 186 -18.99 14.05 6.96
C THR A 186 -18.68 13.12 8.13
N ARG A 187 -18.28 13.67 9.26
CA ARG A 187 -17.97 12.90 10.48
C ARG A 187 -19.21 12.15 11.01
N GLU A 188 -20.35 12.84 11.08
CA GLU A 188 -21.61 12.21 11.54
C GLU A 188 -22.04 11.10 10.58
N ALA A 189 -22.01 11.37 9.28
CA ALA A 189 -22.39 10.39 8.25
C ALA A 189 -21.51 9.15 8.31
N LEU A 190 -20.18 9.32 8.41
CA LEU A 190 -19.24 8.20 8.55
C LEU A 190 -19.52 7.38 9.81
N ASN A 191 -19.77 8.05 10.94
CA ASN A 191 -20.11 7.36 12.20
C ASN A 191 -21.37 6.53 12.07
N ILE A 192 -22.40 7.04 11.39
CA ILE A 192 -23.67 6.33 11.17
C ILE A 192 -23.41 5.09 10.30
N ILE A 193 -22.66 5.23 9.19
CA ILE A 193 -22.31 4.13 8.29
C ILE A 193 -21.50 3.06 9.04
N GLU A 194 -20.47 3.47 9.79
CA GLU A 194 -19.60 2.55 10.55
C GLU A 194 -20.41 1.81 11.64
N ASN A 195 -21.29 2.50 12.34
CA ASN A 195 -22.13 1.89 13.39
C ASN A 195 -23.09 0.88 12.77
N LYS A 196 -23.74 1.22 11.64
CA LYS A 196 -24.62 0.27 10.93
C LYS A 196 -23.85 -0.97 10.48
N SER A 197 -22.61 -0.79 10.00
CA SER A 197 -21.80 -1.93 9.52
C SER A 197 -21.40 -2.89 10.64
N LYS A 198 -21.41 -2.43 11.91
CA LYS A 198 -21.08 -3.26 13.09
C LYS A 198 -22.27 -4.04 13.63
N VAL A 199 -23.50 -3.67 13.23
CA VAL A 199 -24.70 -4.36 13.74
C VAL A 199 -24.78 -5.74 13.09
N HIS A 200 -24.74 -6.78 13.92
CA HIS A 200 -25.01 -8.15 13.50
C HIS A 200 -26.52 -8.40 13.63
N TYR A 201 -27.17 -8.64 12.52
CA TYR A 201 -28.52 -9.20 12.55
C TYR A 201 -28.36 -10.69 12.86
N SER A 202 -28.73 -11.07 14.08
CA SER A 202 -28.81 -12.47 14.54
C SER A 202 -29.97 -13.17 13.85
#